data_4f018c6ffb25bd6bbfb57204e8cac4e0
#
_entry.id   4f018c6ffb25bd6bbfb57204e8cac4e0
#
_cell.length_a   1.000
_cell.length_b   1.000
_cell.length_c   1.000
_cell.angle_alpha   90.00
_cell.angle_beta   90.00
_cell.angle_gamma   90.00
#
_symmetry.space_group_name_H-M   'P 1'
#
loop_
_entity.id
_entity.type
_entity.pdbx_description
1 polymer ?
#
loop_
_entity_poly.entity_id
_entity_poly.type
_entity_poly.pdbx_seq_one_letter_code
_entity_poly.pdbx_strand_id
1 'polypeptide(L)'
;MTSTEIMTASYTQSAAPTDTDMFAAPLIGILRKNAGTALLANAVLAVAVAAVMRGAVETPVLIAWLAVVLALNGARLLHIMTSRNTAGEFDVGWLWARLFTIGAGLTGAAWGIGAVVMFPTDAIHLQVFLAFVLGGLAAGAVVSSASWLPAYFAFAVPALAPLIIRFLVVPGELPLVMGAMLLLFLGFLGALARSFNASLRQTMSLKGERSRLLDERNLSEAFFSKTFHSSPVLMTLSNPRDGTHYDVNRAWSALTG
;
A
#
# COMPACT_ATOMS: atom_id res chain seq x y z
N MET A 1 -57.78 8.49 4.73
CA MET A 1 -56.31 8.62 4.62
C MET A 1 -55.72 7.30 5.03
N THR A 2 -55.31 6.55 4.05
CA THR A 2 -55.03 5.11 4.14
C THR A 2 -53.59 4.88 4.49
N SER A 3 -53.40 3.91 5.37
CA SER A 3 -52.13 3.46 5.96
C SER A 3 -51.02 2.99 4.99
N THR A 4 -51.08 3.33 3.72
CA THR A 4 -50.16 2.88 2.66
C THR A 4 -49.06 3.89 2.33
N GLU A 5 -49.06 5.09 2.91
CA GLU A 5 -48.08 6.16 2.59
C GLU A 5 -46.85 6.23 3.53
N ILE A 6 -46.78 5.38 4.57
CA ILE A 6 -45.69 5.42 5.55
C ILE A 6 -44.55 4.42 5.21
N MET A 7 -44.69 3.63 4.15
CA MET A 7 -43.71 2.56 3.84
C MET A 7 -42.81 2.84 2.64
N THR A 8 -42.78 4.08 2.14
CA THR A 8 -41.79 4.52 1.14
C THR A 8 -40.69 5.42 1.72
N ALA A 9 -40.42 5.29 3.02
CA ALA A 9 -39.28 5.91 3.64
C ALA A 9 -38.01 5.23 3.12
N SER A 10 -37.41 5.85 2.09
CA SER A 10 -35.98 5.96 1.83
C SER A 10 -35.13 4.74 2.23
N TYR A 11 -35.24 3.64 1.50
CA TYR A 11 -34.05 2.87 1.15
C TYR A 11 -33.24 3.77 0.21
N THR A 12 -32.41 4.65 0.77
CA THR A 12 -31.24 5.14 0.08
C THR A 12 -30.45 3.89 -0.26
N GLN A 13 -30.58 3.48 -1.50
CA GLN A 13 -29.77 2.44 -2.12
C GLN A 13 -28.31 2.93 -1.98
N SER A 14 -27.69 2.57 -0.86
CA SER A 14 -26.23 2.65 -0.74
C SER A 14 -25.73 1.83 -1.92
N ALA A 15 -25.20 2.50 -2.93
CA ALA A 15 -24.62 1.85 -4.09
C ALA A 15 -23.69 0.77 -3.55
N ALA A 16 -23.87 -0.47 -4.00
CA ALA A 16 -22.98 -1.57 -3.61
C ALA A 16 -21.54 -1.10 -3.80
N PRO A 17 -20.66 -1.25 -2.79
CA PRO A 17 -19.28 -0.80 -2.88
C PRO A 17 -18.67 -1.39 -4.14
N THR A 18 -18.09 -0.54 -4.98
CA THR A 18 -17.41 -0.99 -6.19
C THR A 18 -16.24 -1.88 -5.76
N ASP A 19 -15.79 -2.81 -6.61
CA ASP A 19 -14.61 -3.65 -6.34
C ASP A 19 -13.39 -2.81 -5.92
N THR A 20 -13.30 -1.59 -6.43
CA THR A 20 -12.27 -0.62 -6.07
C THR A 20 -12.37 -0.18 -4.61
N ASP A 21 -13.58 -0.02 -4.08
CA ASP A 21 -13.84 0.44 -2.71
C ASP A 21 -13.58 -0.67 -1.69
N MET A 22 -13.90 -1.90 -2.02
CA MET A 22 -13.71 -3.06 -1.14
C MET A 22 -12.23 -3.35 -0.83
N PHE A 23 -11.32 -3.07 -1.79
CA PHE A 23 -9.87 -3.28 -1.60
C PHE A 23 -9.11 -2.03 -1.15
N ALA A 24 -9.72 -0.83 -1.20
CA ALA A 24 -9.04 0.41 -0.85
C ALA A 24 -8.60 0.44 0.62
N ALA A 25 -9.46 0.11 1.55
CA ALA A 25 -9.15 0.17 2.99
C ALA A 25 -7.99 -0.76 3.40
N PRO A 26 -7.94 -2.06 3.02
CA PRO A 26 -6.80 -2.92 3.33
C PRO A 26 -5.50 -2.47 2.67
N LEU A 27 -5.54 -1.96 1.42
CA LEU A 27 -4.35 -1.47 0.71
C LEU A 27 -3.79 -0.20 1.36
N ILE A 28 -4.66 0.71 1.81
CA ILE A 28 -4.28 1.89 2.60
C ILE A 28 -3.67 1.46 3.95
N GLY A 29 -4.18 0.40 4.57
CA GLY A 29 -3.61 -0.17 5.78
C GLY A 29 -2.16 -0.64 5.59
N ILE A 30 -1.86 -1.32 4.48
CA ILE A 30 -0.48 -1.73 4.12
C ILE A 30 0.41 -0.50 3.89
N LEU A 31 -0.08 0.50 3.14
CA LEU A 31 0.63 1.75 2.91
C LEU A 31 1.02 2.41 4.24
N ARG A 32 0.06 2.54 5.17
CA ARG A 32 0.27 3.14 6.49
C ARG A 32 1.32 2.40 7.31
N LYS A 33 1.32 1.06 7.26
CA LYS A 33 2.29 0.22 7.98
C LYS A 33 3.72 0.44 7.48
N ASN A 34 3.91 0.56 6.16
CA ASN A 34 5.22 0.64 5.53
C ASN A 34 5.77 2.08 5.45
N ALA A 35 4.89 3.09 5.59
CA ALA A 35 5.25 4.49 5.37
C ALA A 35 6.33 5.00 6.34
N GLY A 36 6.29 4.61 7.61
CA GLY A 36 7.27 5.06 8.61
C GLY A 36 8.70 4.64 8.28
N THR A 37 8.91 3.39 7.90
CA THR A 37 10.22 2.87 7.50
C THR A 37 10.73 3.56 6.24
N ALA A 38 9.86 3.82 5.26
CA ALA A 38 10.23 4.53 4.04
C ALA A 38 10.66 5.98 4.31
N LEU A 39 9.98 6.69 5.21
CA LEU A 39 10.35 8.06 5.60
C LEU A 39 11.70 8.11 6.33
N LEU A 40 11.97 7.13 7.20
CA LEU A 40 13.27 7.03 7.87
C LEU A 40 14.40 6.79 6.86
N ALA A 41 14.24 5.83 5.94
CA ALA A 41 15.22 5.58 4.89
C ALA A 41 15.45 6.81 4.00
N ASN A 42 14.38 7.52 3.66
CA ASN A 42 14.46 8.77 2.89
C ASN A 42 15.26 9.85 3.63
N ALA A 43 15.04 10.03 4.94
CA ALA A 43 15.78 11.00 5.74
C ALA A 43 17.27 10.65 5.86
N VAL A 44 17.60 9.37 6.10
CA VAL A 44 18.98 8.89 6.17
C VAL A 44 19.72 9.11 4.84
N LEU A 45 19.06 8.78 3.72
CA LEU A 45 19.65 9.00 2.40
C LEU A 45 19.83 10.48 2.07
N ALA A 46 18.93 11.36 2.51
CA ALA A 46 19.08 12.80 2.32
C ALA A 46 20.31 13.35 3.07
N VAL A 47 20.54 12.90 4.29
CA VAL A 47 21.74 13.23 5.06
C VAL A 47 23.01 12.69 4.38
N ALA A 48 22.98 11.46 3.88
CA ALA A 48 24.10 10.86 3.15
C ALA A 48 24.44 11.63 1.87
N VAL A 49 23.43 12.03 1.09
CA VAL A 49 23.63 12.85 -0.13
C VAL A 49 24.23 14.21 0.24
N ALA A 50 23.70 14.88 1.26
CA ALA A 50 24.26 16.16 1.71
C ALA A 50 25.72 16.03 2.17
N ALA A 51 26.09 14.92 2.83
CA ALA A 51 27.45 14.65 3.26
C ALA A 51 28.41 14.40 2.08
N VAL A 52 27.99 13.61 1.08
CA VAL A 52 28.80 13.28 -0.09
C VAL A 52 28.97 14.47 -1.03
N MET A 53 27.91 15.29 -1.17
CA MET A 53 27.94 16.47 -2.04
C MET A 53 28.72 17.66 -1.45
N ARG A 54 29.21 17.55 -0.22
CA ARG A 54 30.08 18.58 0.37
C ARG A 54 31.31 18.80 -0.49
N GLY A 55 31.59 20.05 -0.81
CA GLY A 55 32.72 20.41 -1.65
C GLY A 55 32.44 20.45 -3.15
N ALA A 56 31.37 19.83 -3.62
CA ALA A 56 30.91 19.96 -5.01
C ALA A 56 29.76 20.96 -5.16
N VAL A 57 29.02 21.23 -4.07
CA VAL A 57 27.86 22.14 -4.04
C VAL A 57 28.02 23.12 -2.89
N GLU A 58 27.54 24.33 -3.05
CA GLU A 58 27.57 25.37 -2.02
C GLU A 58 26.82 24.91 -0.77
N THR A 59 27.43 25.08 0.39
CA THR A 59 26.89 24.64 1.68
C THR A 59 25.46 25.19 1.98
N PRO A 60 25.13 26.47 1.69
CA PRO A 60 23.78 26.98 1.89
C PRO A 60 22.73 26.24 1.07
N VAL A 61 23.04 25.85 -0.18
CA VAL A 61 22.13 25.11 -1.07
C VAL A 61 21.87 23.71 -0.50
N LEU A 62 22.92 23.02 -0.04
CA LEU A 62 22.79 21.71 0.60
C LEU A 62 21.93 21.76 1.88
N ILE A 63 22.17 22.76 2.73
CA ILE A 63 21.42 22.94 3.97
C ILE A 63 19.95 23.24 3.67
N ALA A 64 19.68 24.14 2.73
CA ALA A 64 18.31 24.51 2.36
C ALA A 64 17.55 23.31 1.78
N TRP A 65 18.17 22.57 0.86
CA TRP A 65 17.57 21.35 0.30
C TRP A 65 17.32 20.28 1.37
N LEU A 66 18.31 20.01 2.22
CA LEU A 66 18.18 19.03 3.31
C LEU A 66 17.05 19.42 4.27
N ALA A 67 16.96 20.69 4.63
CA ALA A 67 15.90 21.21 5.50
C ALA A 67 14.51 21.00 4.89
N VAL A 68 14.35 21.27 3.58
CA VAL A 68 13.09 21.04 2.85
C VAL A 68 12.72 19.54 2.87
N VAL A 69 13.66 18.65 2.53
CA VAL A 69 13.39 17.20 2.51
C VAL A 69 13.03 16.70 3.90
N LEU A 70 13.75 17.12 4.95
CA LEU A 70 13.47 16.71 6.33
C LEU A 70 12.15 17.28 6.84
N ALA A 71 11.82 18.53 6.50
CA ALA A 71 10.53 19.14 6.85
C ALA A 71 9.35 18.39 6.20
N LEU A 72 9.46 18.05 4.92
CA LEU A 72 8.44 17.25 4.22
C LEU A 72 8.29 15.85 4.84
N ASN A 73 9.41 15.20 5.16
CA ASN A 73 9.36 13.90 5.85
C ASN A 73 8.73 14.02 7.24
N GLY A 74 9.06 15.06 8.01
CA GLY A 74 8.48 15.34 9.31
C GLY A 74 6.97 15.58 9.24
N ALA A 75 6.51 16.40 8.30
CA ALA A 75 5.09 16.65 8.05
C ALA A 75 4.32 15.36 7.70
N ARG A 76 4.91 14.50 6.85
CA ARG A 76 4.32 13.20 6.50
C ARG A 76 4.29 12.24 7.69
N LEU A 77 5.34 12.24 8.52
CA LEU A 77 5.38 11.43 9.74
C LEU A 77 4.30 11.88 10.73
N LEU A 78 4.15 13.19 10.94
CA LEU A 78 3.08 13.76 11.76
C LEU A 78 1.71 13.36 11.23
N HIS A 79 1.49 13.46 9.92
CA HIS A 79 0.25 13.02 9.27
C HIS A 79 -0.07 11.54 9.55
N ILE A 80 0.93 10.66 9.51
CA ILE A 80 0.77 9.24 9.84
C ILE A 80 0.43 9.05 11.32
N MET A 81 1.10 9.76 12.21
CA MET A 81 0.91 9.62 13.66
C MET A 81 -0.45 10.15 14.14
N THR A 82 -0.87 11.32 13.66
CA THR A 82 -2.14 11.94 14.06
C THR A 82 -3.36 11.16 13.54
N SER A 83 -3.22 10.51 12.38
CA SER A 83 -4.31 9.75 11.76
C SER A 83 -4.45 8.31 12.29
N ARG A 84 -3.66 7.89 13.27
CA ARG A 84 -3.73 6.53 13.84
C ARG A 84 -5.06 6.24 14.54
N ASN A 85 -5.69 7.26 15.10
CA ASN A 85 -6.91 7.14 15.93
C ASN A 85 -8.22 7.22 15.11
N THR A 86 -8.17 7.56 13.82
CA THR A 86 -9.35 7.76 12.98
C THR A 86 -9.67 6.58 12.05
N ALA A 87 -9.27 5.37 12.42
CA ALA A 87 -9.28 4.17 11.57
C ALA A 87 -10.67 3.52 11.37
N GLY A 88 -11.78 4.24 11.45
CA GLY A 88 -13.13 3.68 11.38
C GLY A 88 -14.03 4.15 10.23
N GLU A 89 -13.74 5.27 9.58
CA GLU A 89 -14.60 5.83 8.53
C GLU A 89 -13.94 5.75 7.15
N PHE A 90 -14.66 5.22 6.16
CA PHE A 90 -14.19 5.04 4.77
C PHE A 90 -13.75 6.37 4.13
N ASP A 91 -14.51 7.43 4.33
CA ASP A 91 -14.22 8.77 3.80
C ASP A 91 -12.91 9.34 4.36
N VAL A 92 -12.61 9.09 5.63
CA VAL A 92 -11.36 9.50 6.28
C VAL A 92 -10.16 8.75 5.69
N GLY A 93 -10.33 7.48 5.36
CA GLY A 93 -9.28 6.67 4.71
C GLY A 93 -8.88 7.20 3.33
N TRP A 94 -9.83 7.62 2.52
CA TRP A 94 -9.60 8.18 1.18
C TRP A 94 -8.90 9.55 1.23
N LEU A 95 -9.35 10.44 2.12
CA LEU A 95 -8.71 11.74 2.33
C LEU A 95 -7.26 11.56 2.80
N TRP A 96 -7.04 10.62 3.73
CA TRP A 96 -5.71 10.27 4.19
C TRP A 96 -4.78 9.83 3.04
N ALA A 97 -5.26 8.94 2.17
CA ALA A 97 -4.49 8.45 1.02
C ALA A 97 -4.17 9.56 0.02
N ARG A 98 -5.09 10.51 -0.21
CA ARG A 98 -4.86 11.70 -1.06
C ARG A 98 -3.78 12.60 -0.48
N LEU A 99 -3.89 12.97 0.80
CA LEU A 99 -2.88 13.80 1.48
C LEU A 99 -1.51 13.12 1.50
N PHE A 100 -1.48 11.80 1.74
CA PHE A 100 -0.25 11.02 1.65
C PHE A 100 0.35 11.06 0.23
N THR A 101 -0.47 10.96 -0.81
CA THR A 101 -0.05 11.04 -2.22
C THR A 101 0.54 12.41 -2.55
N ILE A 102 -0.10 13.50 -2.10
CA ILE A 102 0.41 14.87 -2.29
C ILE A 102 1.77 15.00 -1.59
N GLY A 103 1.88 14.55 -0.35
CA GLY A 103 3.14 14.57 0.38
C GLY A 103 4.24 13.74 -0.28
N ALA A 104 3.89 12.61 -0.91
CA ALA A 104 4.81 11.80 -1.70
C ALA A 104 5.30 12.57 -2.94
N GLY A 105 4.39 13.24 -3.64
CA GLY A 105 4.71 14.08 -4.80
C GLY A 105 5.64 15.24 -4.47
N LEU A 106 5.36 15.97 -3.38
CA LEU A 106 6.22 17.05 -2.91
C LEU A 106 7.61 16.56 -2.52
N THR A 107 7.70 15.40 -1.85
CA THR A 107 8.99 14.80 -1.51
C THR A 107 9.75 14.38 -2.77
N GLY A 108 9.06 13.75 -3.74
CA GLY A 108 9.66 13.40 -5.03
C GLY A 108 10.17 14.62 -5.79
N ALA A 109 9.37 15.69 -5.83
CA ALA A 109 9.78 16.95 -6.46
C ALA A 109 11.00 17.59 -5.76
N ALA A 110 11.05 17.58 -4.43
CA ALA A 110 12.20 18.08 -3.69
C ALA A 110 13.49 17.30 -4.00
N TRP A 111 13.40 15.98 -4.18
CA TRP A 111 14.52 15.15 -4.62
C TRP A 111 14.93 15.43 -6.07
N GLY A 112 13.97 15.48 -6.98
CA GLY A 112 14.25 15.72 -8.40
C GLY A 112 14.81 17.11 -8.67
N ILE A 113 14.22 18.17 -8.06
CA ILE A 113 14.74 19.55 -8.15
C ILE A 113 16.14 19.61 -7.50
N GLY A 114 16.31 19.01 -6.32
CA GLY A 114 17.59 18.93 -5.65
C GLY A 114 18.66 18.29 -6.52
N ALA A 115 18.36 17.19 -7.20
CA ALA A 115 19.29 16.51 -8.10
C ALA A 115 19.71 17.37 -9.30
N VAL A 116 18.82 18.22 -9.83
CA VAL A 116 19.15 19.16 -10.92
C VAL A 116 19.97 20.34 -10.41
N VAL A 117 19.57 20.93 -9.28
CA VAL A 117 20.27 22.09 -8.68
C VAL A 117 21.69 21.71 -8.23
N MET A 118 21.84 20.51 -7.67
CA MET A 118 23.13 20.00 -7.18
C MET A 118 23.91 19.21 -8.26
N PHE A 119 23.48 19.25 -9.53
CA PHE A 119 24.08 18.44 -10.59
C PHE A 119 25.54 18.86 -10.88
N PRO A 120 26.55 18.03 -10.57
CA PRO A 120 27.93 18.38 -10.77
C PRO A 120 28.35 18.11 -12.22
N THR A 121 28.48 19.13 -13.05
CA THR A 121 28.83 19.01 -14.49
C THR A 121 30.18 18.32 -14.73
N ASP A 122 31.17 18.58 -13.85
CA ASP A 122 32.55 18.15 -14.04
C ASP A 122 32.94 16.90 -13.22
N ALA A 123 31.99 16.33 -12.43
CA ALA A 123 32.25 15.21 -11.54
C ALA A 123 31.32 14.03 -11.83
N ILE A 124 31.67 13.22 -12.82
CA ILE A 124 30.86 12.09 -13.29
C ILE A 124 30.53 11.09 -12.17
N HIS A 125 31.46 10.86 -11.24
CA HIS A 125 31.25 9.96 -10.11
C HIS A 125 30.10 10.43 -9.19
N LEU A 126 29.93 11.75 -9.04
CA LEU A 126 28.81 12.31 -8.26
C LEU A 126 27.50 12.28 -9.05
N GLN A 127 27.55 12.38 -10.37
CA GLN A 127 26.37 12.17 -11.23
C GLN A 127 25.86 10.73 -11.11
N VAL A 128 26.76 9.74 -11.19
CA VAL A 128 26.45 8.33 -10.99
C VAL A 128 25.89 8.08 -9.59
N PHE A 129 26.48 8.71 -8.58
CA PHE A 129 26.00 8.61 -7.20
C PHE A 129 24.57 9.12 -7.05
N LEU A 130 24.23 10.30 -7.62
CA LEU A 130 22.88 10.85 -7.61
C LEU A 130 21.90 9.92 -8.33
N ALA A 131 22.27 9.42 -9.50
CA ALA A 131 21.45 8.48 -10.26
C ALA A 131 21.16 7.20 -9.46
N PHE A 132 22.18 6.66 -8.79
CA PHE A 132 22.07 5.47 -7.95
C PHE A 132 21.16 5.71 -6.74
N VAL A 133 21.30 6.84 -6.04
CA VAL A 133 20.47 7.17 -4.87
C VAL A 133 19.01 7.36 -5.27
N LEU A 134 18.73 8.14 -6.33
CA LEU A 134 17.37 8.38 -6.77
C LEU A 134 16.72 7.10 -7.33
N GLY A 135 17.46 6.30 -8.07
CA GLY A 135 17.05 4.99 -8.53
C GLY A 135 16.71 4.05 -7.36
N GLY A 136 17.58 4.02 -6.35
CA GLY A 136 17.37 3.23 -5.13
C GLY A 136 16.14 3.68 -4.34
N LEU A 137 15.92 5.00 -4.22
CA LEU A 137 14.71 5.56 -3.59
C LEU A 137 13.44 5.16 -4.34
N ALA A 138 13.45 5.26 -5.68
CA ALA A 138 12.31 4.85 -6.50
C ALA A 138 12.05 3.34 -6.42
N ALA A 139 13.09 2.52 -6.36
CA ALA A 139 12.97 1.07 -6.14
C ALA A 139 12.42 0.74 -4.74
N GLY A 140 12.91 1.41 -3.70
CA GLY A 140 12.39 1.28 -2.33
C GLY A 140 10.92 1.71 -2.21
N ALA A 141 10.51 2.71 -3.00
CA ALA A 141 9.13 3.17 -3.07
C ALA A 141 8.17 2.12 -3.65
N VAL A 142 8.63 1.17 -4.48
CA VAL A 142 7.81 0.05 -4.94
C VAL A 142 7.30 -0.76 -3.75
N VAL A 143 8.19 -1.16 -2.85
CA VAL A 143 7.82 -1.98 -1.69
C VAL A 143 6.93 -1.21 -0.71
N SER A 144 7.23 0.07 -0.47
CA SER A 144 6.52 0.87 0.53
C SER A 144 5.20 1.46 0.04
N SER A 145 5.08 1.77 -1.25
CA SER A 145 3.96 2.59 -1.78
C SER A 145 3.18 1.95 -2.94
N ALA A 146 3.62 0.80 -3.50
CA ALA A 146 2.91 0.17 -4.61
C ALA A 146 1.54 -0.43 -4.22
N SER A 147 1.26 -0.60 -2.93
CA SER A 147 -0.10 -0.89 -2.47
C SER A 147 -1.10 0.21 -2.86
N TRP A 148 -0.62 1.46 -3.01
CA TRP A 148 -1.39 2.60 -3.50
C TRP A 148 -0.64 3.27 -4.66
N LEU A 149 -0.86 2.80 -5.89
CA LEU A 149 -0.15 3.25 -7.10
C LEU A 149 -0.06 4.77 -7.30
N PRO A 150 -1.12 5.58 -7.00
CA PRO A 150 -1.00 7.01 -7.10
C PRO A 150 0.15 7.61 -6.28
N ALA A 151 0.38 7.12 -5.05
CA ALA A 151 1.47 7.61 -4.21
C ALA A 151 2.85 7.18 -4.75
N TYR A 152 2.96 5.98 -5.32
CA TYR A 152 4.19 5.54 -5.97
C TYR A 152 4.57 6.45 -7.14
N PHE A 153 3.65 6.66 -8.10
CA PHE A 153 3.94 7.48 -9.27
C PHE A 153 4.10 8.96 -8.92
N ALA A 154 3.34 9.48 -7.96
CA ALA A 154 3.51 10.83 -7.46
C ALA A 154 4.91 11.08 -6.88
N PHE A 155 5.55 10.08 -6.29
CA PHE A 155 6.93 10.17 -5.83
C PHE A 155 7.94 9.90 -6.95
N ALA A 156 7.86 8.75 -7.62
CA ALA A 156 8.91 8.24 -8.51
C ALA A 156 9.10 9.12 -9.75
N VAL A 157 8.02 9.61 -10.34
CA VAL A 157 8.10 10.45 -11.56
C VAL A 157 8.75 11.79 -11.25
N PRO A 158 8.29 12.62 -10.29
CA PRO A 158 8.96 13.90 -10.02
C PRO A 158 10.38 13.75 -9.45
N ALA A 159 10.70 12.61 -8.82
CA ALA A 159 12.04 12.35 -8.33
C ALA A 159 13.04 12.06 -9.45
N LEU A 160 12.67 11.25 -10.44
CA LEU A 160 13.58 10.79 -11.48
C LEU A 160 13.52 11.62 -12.77
N ALA A 161 12.34 12.11 -13.18
CA ALA A 161 12.18 12.80 -14.46
C ALA A 161 13.08 14.03 -14.62
N PRO A 162 13.26 14.93 -13.61
CA PRO A 162 14.15 16.06 -13.75
C PRO A 162 15.61 15.65 -14.00
N LEU A 163 16.09 14.61 -13.30
CA LEU A 163 17.44 14.07 -13.47
C LEU A 163 17.60 13.40 -14.84
N ILE A 164 16.60 12.62 -15.28
CA ILE A 164 16.58 12.01 -16.63
C ILE A 164 16.69 13.11 -17.70
N ILE A 165 15.86 14.14 -17.61
CA ILE A 165 15.88 15.27 -18.56
C ILE A 165 17.27 15.95 -18.52
N ARG A 166 17.83 16.16 -17.32
CA ARG A 166 19.15 16.78 -17.17
C ARG A 166 20.23 15.97 -17.88
N PHE A 167 20.25 14.65 -17.73
CA PHE A 167 21.18 13.76 -18.43
C PHE A 167 21.01 13.78 -19.96
N LEU A 168 19.78 13.82 -20.45
CA LEU A 168 19.49 13.84 -21.90
C LEU A 168 19.87 15.17 -22.57
N VAL A 169 19.92 16.28 -21.80
CA VAL A 169 20.26 17.62 -22.31
C VAL A 169 21.77 17.89 -22.21
N VAL A 170 22.49 17.28 -21.27
CA VAL A 170 23.95 17.46 -21.15
C VAL A 170 24.66 16.80 -22.33
N PRO A 171 25.53 17.54 -23.06
CA PRO A 171 26.26 16.95 -24.17
C PRO A 171 27.21 15.84 -23.74
N GLY A 172 27.28 14.78 -24.53
CA GLY A 172 28.18 13.64 -24.32
C GLY A 172 27.47 12.31 -24.44
N GLU A 173 28.20 11.27 -24.87
CA GLU A 173 27.65 9.93 -25.05
C GLU A 173 27.26 9.30 -23.70
N LEU A 174 28.11 9.45 -22.67
CA LEU A 174 27.88 8.83 -21.36
C LEU A 174 26.65 9.41 -20.62
N PRO A 175 26.45 10.76 -20.54
CA PRO A 175 25.20 11.30 -19.98
C PRO A 175 23.97 10.83 -20.74
N LEU A 176 24.01 10.77 -22.06
CA LEU A 176 22.90 10.29 -22.87
C LEU A 176 22.53 8.83 -22.51
N VAL A 177 23.53 7.95 -22.41
CA VAL A 177 23.32 6.56 -22.02
C VAL A 177 22.76 6.46 -20.61
N MET A 178 23.28 7.25 -19.66
CA MET A 178 22.77 7.29 -18.28
C MET A 178 21.31 7.74 -18.21
N GLY A 179 20.95 8.78 -18.97
CA GLY A 179 19.57 9.24 -19.06
C GLY A 179 18.62 8.19 -19.64
N ALA A 180 19.04 7.53 -20.73
CA ALA A 180 18.29 6.43 -21.34
C ALA A 180 18.12 5.25 -20.39
N MET A 181 19.19 4.84 -19.68
CA MET A 181 19.11 3.78 -18.67
C MET A 181 18.17 4.13 -17.52
N LEU A 182 18.21 5.35 -17.00
CA LEU A 182 17.29 5.79 -15.94
C LEU A 182 15.84 5.84 -16.44
N LEU A 183 15.59 6.23 -17.68
CA LEU A 183 14.26 6.20 -18.28
C LEU A 183 13.73 4.77 -18.37
N LEU A 184 14.53 3.84 -18.88
CA LEU A 184 14.18 2.42 -18.93
C LEU A 184 13.95 1.86 -17.51
N PHE A 185 14.78 2.25 -16.54
CA PHE A 185 14.66 1.84 -15.15
C PHE A 185 13.36 2.37 -14.52
N LEU A 186 13.00 3.63 -14.76
CA LEU A 186 11.71 4.17 -14.30
C LEU A 186 10.52 3.41 -14.91
N GLY A 187 10.57 3.09 -16.19
CA GLY A 187 9.55 2.27 -16.87
C GLY A 187 9.43 0.88 -16.27
N PHE A 188 10.58 0.22 -16.04
CA PHE A 188 10.64 -1.10 -15.40
C PHE A 188 10.07 -1.08 -13.98
N LEU A 189 10.47 -0.10 -13.16
CA LEU A 189 9.95 0.05 -11.80
C LEU A 189 8.44 0.35 -11.79
N GLY A 190 7.95 1.12 -12.76
CA GLY A 190 6.52 1.37 -12.94
C GLY A 190 5.74 0.10 -13.28
N ALA A 191 6.28 -0.75 -14.15
CA ALA A 191 5.69 -2.06 -14.45
C ALA A 191 5.71 -2.98 -13.23
N LEU A 192 6.84 -3.02 -12.51
CA LEU A 192 7.00 -3.80 -11.28
C LEU A 192 6.01 -3.35 -10.19
N ALA A 193 5.82 -2.05 -10.01
CA ALA A 193 4.85 -1.50 -9.05
C ALA A 193 3.41 -1.93 -9.37
N ARG A 194 3.03 -1.91 -10.67
CA ARG A 194 1.71 -2.40 -11.11
C ARG A 194 1.54 -3.89 -10.86
N SER A 195 2.55 -4.70 -11.19
CA SER A 195 2.54 -6.15 -10.94
C SER A 195 2.42 -6.46 -9.45
N PHE A 196 3.18 -5.75 -8.62
CA PHE A 196 3.12 -5.91 -7.17
C PHE A 196 1.74 -5.54 -6.60
N ASN A 197 1.15 -4.43 -7.07
CA ASN A 197 -0.20 -4.03 -6.68
C ASN A 197 -1.25 -5.09 -7.09
N ALA A 198 -1.15 -5.64 -8.30
CA ALA A 198 -2.04 -6.70 -8.78
C ALA A 198 -1.93 -7.96 -7.91
N SER A 199 -0.70 -8.39 -7.56
CA SER A 199 -0.46 -9.53 -6.67
C SER A 199 -1.03 -9.33 -5.27
N LEU A 200 -0.91 -8.10 -4.71
CA LEU A 200 -1.51 -7.76 -3.42
C LEU A 200 -3.04 -7.85 -3.47
N ARG A 201 -3.67 -7.31 -4.52
CA ARG A 201 -5.14 -7.40 -4.72
C ARG A 201 -5.61 -8.84 -4.82
N GLN A 202 -4.93 -9.66 -5.61
CA GLN A 202 -5.24 -11.08 -5.75
C GLN A 202 -5.10 -11.84 -4.42
N THR A 203 -4.03 -11.58 -3.66
CA THR A 203 -3.84 -12.18 -2.35
C THR A 203 -4.96 -11.81 -1.37
N MET A 204 -5.44 -10.58 -1.43
CA MET A 204 -6.55 -10.12 -0.57
C MET A 204 -7.89 -10.74 -0.97
N SER A 205 -8.18 -10.86 -2.28
CA SER A 205 -9.42 -11.52 -2.75
C SER A 205 -9.47 -12.98 -2.32
N LEU A 206 -8.36 -13.72 -2.47
CA LEU A 206 -8.27 -15.12 -2.03
C LEU A 206 -8.43 -15.28 -0.52
N LYS A 207 -7.88 -14.36 0.28
CA LYS A 207 -8.08 -14.36 1.74
C LYS A 207 -9.55 -14.12 2.12
N GLY A 208 -10.20 -13.18 1.45
CA GLY A 208 -11.63 -12.90 1.66
C GLY A 208 -12.52 -14.09 1.31
N GLU A 209 -12.29 -14.72 0.17
CA GLU A 209 -13.00 -15.93 -0.24
C GLU A 209 -12.81 -17.09 0.75
N ARG A 210 -11.55 -17.33 1.16
CA ARG A 210 -11.25 -18.35 2.17
C ARG A 210 -11.96 -18.09 3.51
N SER A 211 -11.98 -16.84 3.96
CA SER A 211 -12.69 -16.48 5.21
C SER A 211 -14.17 -16.76 5.07
N ARG A 212 -14.78 -16.36 3.96
CA ARG A 212 -16.20 -16.61 3.68
C ARG A 212 -16.53 -18.11 3.68
N LEU A 213 -15.72 -18.92 3.00
CA LEU A 213 -15.91 -20.38 2.97
C LEU A 213 -15.78 -21.03 4.35
N LEU A 214 -14.85 -20.53 5.17
CA LEU A 214 -14.71 -20.99 6.56
C LEU A 214 -15.94 -20.60 7.40
N ASP A 215 -16.47 -19.40 7.24
CA ASP A 215 -17.66 -18.94 7.95
C ASP A 215 -18.90 -19.73 7.53
N GLU A 216 -19.09 -19.98 6.23
CA GLU A 216 -20.18 -20.82 5.70
C GLU A 216 -20.08 -22.25 6.25
N ARG A 217 -18.88 -22.83 6.31
CA ARG A 217 -18.64 -24.13 6.89
C ARG A 217 -18.97 -24.15 8.38
N ASN A 218 -18.48 -23.19 9.15
CA ASN A 218 -18.74 -23.09 10.60
C ASN A 218 -20.22 -22.95 10.90
N LEU A 219 -20.95 -22.14 10.11
CA LEU A 219 -22.41 -22.01 10.23
C LEU A 219 -23.13 -23.31 9.93
N SER A 220 -22.71 -24.04 8.87
CA SER A 220 -23.28 -25.35 8.53
C SER A 220 -23.04 -26.38 9.63
N GLU A 221 -21.82 -26.46 10.15
CA GLU A 221 -21.47 -27.36 11.27
C GLU A 221 -22.26 -27.01 12.54
N ALA A 222 -22.39 -25.73 12.88
CA ALA A 222 -23.17 -25.29 14.04
C ALA A 222 -24.66 -25.62 13.88
N PHE A 223 -25.21 -25.38 12.68
CA PHE A 223 -26.59 -25.72 12.38
C PHE A 223 -26.86 -27.21 12.46
N PHE A 224 -25.97 -28.03 11.86
CA PHE A 224 -26.02 -29.48 11.92
C PHE A 224 -25.95 -29.95 13.38
N SER A 225 -24.98 -29.54 14.16
CA SER A 225 -24.80 -29.92 15.56
C SER A 225 -26.02 -29.53 16.39
N LYS A 226 -26.55 -28.31 16.22
CA LYS A 226 -27.76 -27.88 16.92
C LYS A 226 -28.96 -28.74 16.56
N THR A 227 -29.21 -29.02 15.28
CA THR A 227 -30.36 -29.80 14.80
C THR A 227 -30.22 -31.27 15.25
N PHE A 228 -29.02 -31.88 15.15
CA PHE A 228 -28.75 -33.23 15.55
C PHE A 228 -28.97 -33.45 17.04
N HIS A 229 -28.36 -32.61 17.89
CA HIS A 229 -28.45 -32.78 19.35
C HIS A 229 -29.78 -32.32 19.96
N SER A 230 -30.53 -31.43 19.32
CA SER A 230 -31.86 -30.99 19.79
C SER A 230 -33.03 -31.83 19.25
N SER A 231 -32.76 -32.74 18.32
CA SER A 231 -33.80 -33.63 17.79
C SER A 231 -34.36 -34.55 18.87
N PRO A 232 -35.70 -34.66 18.98
CA PRO A 232 -36.32 -35.66 19.89
C PRO A 232 -36.27 -37.08 19.34
N VAL A 233 -35.89 -37.25 18.05
CA VAL A 233 -35.73 -38.57 17.41
C VAL A 233 -34.34 -39.11 17.69
N LEU A 234 -34.25 -40.42 17.95
CA LEU A 234 -32.96 -41.11 18.12
C LEU A 234 -32.13 -41.02 16.85
N MET A 235 -30.98 -40.42 16.92
CA MET A 235 -30.09 -40.22 15.75
C MET A 235 -28.67 -40.65 16.14
N THR A 236 -28.01 -41.38 15.22
CA THR A 236 -26.60 -41.77 15.35
C THR A 236 -25.87 -41.48 14.04
N LEU A 237 -24.63 -41.11 14.15
CA LEU A 237 -23.69 -41.03 13.03
C LEU A 237 -22.74 -42.22 13.11
N SER A 238 -22.76 -43.08 12.10
CA SER A 238 -21.96 -44.30 12.11
C SER A 238 -21.11 -44.44 10.86
N ASN A 239 -19.97 -45.09 11.00
CA ASN A 239 -19.12 -45.45 9.87
C ASN A 239 -19.79 -46.55 9.03
N PRO A 240 -20.02 -46.36 7.73
CA PRO A 240 -20.66 -47.38 6.90
C PRO A 240 -19.82 -48.64 6.67
N ARG A 241 -18.50 -48.60 6.97
CA ARG A 241 -17.61 -49.75 6.74
C ARG A 241 -17.57 -50.76 7.90
N ASP A 242 -17.63 -50.28 9.13
CA ASP A 242 -17.46 -51.09 10.33
C ASP A 242 -18.57 -50.92 11.37
N GLY A 243 -19.54 -50.03 11.11
CA GLY A 243 -20.67 -49.78 11.98
C GLY A 243 -20.35 -49.01 13.27
N THR A 244 -19.10 -48.57 13.45
CA THR A 244 -18.74 -47.78 14.64
C THR A 244 -19.49 -46.48 14.70
N HIS A 245 -20.00 -46.09 15.88
CA HIS A 245 -20.68 -44.81 16.07
C HIS A 245 -19.65 -43.68 16.30
N TYR A 246 -19.72 -42.62 15.48
CA TYR A 246 -18.90 -41.43 15.66
C TYR A 246 -19.55 -40.45 16.63
N ASP A 247 -20.87 -40.34 16.58
CA ASP A 247 -21.62 -39.42 17.43
C ASP A 247 -23.06 -39.90 17.62
N VAL A 248 -23.66 -39.53 18.75
CA VAL A 248 -25.04 -39.82 19.10
C VAL A 248 -25.72 -38.56 19.63
N ASN A 249 -26.99 -38.40 19.34
CA ASN A 249 -27.70 -37.22 19.82
C ASN A 249 -28.19 -37.37 21.27
N ARG A 250 -28.67 -36.28 21.88
CA ARG A 250 -29.14 -36.28 23.28
C ARG A 250 -30.27 -37.27 23.53
N ALA A 251 -31.19 -37.45 22.57
CA ALA A 251 -32.29 -38.40 22.70
C ALA A 251 -31.79 -39.84 22.79
N TRP A 252 -30.75 -40.19 22.02
CA TRP A 252 -30.11 -41.50 22.09
C TRP A 252 -29.45 -41.74 23.46
N SER A 253 -28.62 -40.79 23.91
CA SER A 253 -27.91 -40.89 25.21
C SER A 253 -28.90 -40.98 26.40
N ALA A 254 -30.05 -40.29 26.30
CA ALA A 254 -31.06 -40.33 27.35
C ALA A 254 -31.80 -41.70 27.44
N LEU A 255 -31.84 -42.47 26.34
CA LEU A 255 -32.52 -43.78 26.30
C LEU A 255 -31.56 -44.93 26.64
N THR A 256 -30.29 -44.83 26.24
CA THR A 256 -29.30 -45.93 26.35
C THR A 256 -28.37 -45.80 27.57
N GLY A 257 -28.35 -44.65 28.25
CA GLY A 257 -27.49 -44.32 29.39
C GLY A 257 -26.16 -43.76 28.94
#